data_5f1a456957dfbe0b773849e5559db677
#
_entry.id   5f1a456957dfbe0b773849e5559db677
#
_cell.length_a   1.000
_cell.length_b   1.000
_cell.length_c   1.000
_cell.angle_alpha   90.00
_cell.angle_beta   90.00
_cell.angle_gamma   90.00
#
_symmetry.space_group_name_H-M   'P 1'
#
loop_
_entity.id
_entity.type
_entity.pdbx_description
1 polymer ?
#
loop_
_entity_poly.entity_id
_entity_poly.type
_entity_poly.pdbx_seq_one_letter_code
_entity_poly.pdbx_strand_id
1 'polypeptide(L)'
;MARRVFFSFHFERDVWRAGQVRNSWVTKADRESAGFWDAADWEEVKKKGDEAIKKWIDKQLEGISVTAVLIGAETSEREYVGYEISQSHKRGNGLLGIFINKVKDSSGKTDAKGKNPFDNWYVTENGQRRYFSEMYKTYDWVDDDGYNNLAKWVEAAAKAAGR
;
A
#
# COMPACT_ATOMS: atom_id res chain seq x y z
N MET A 1 -17.25 -12.12 -5.32
CA MET A 1 -17.21 -10.66 -5.12
C MET A 1 -15.84 -10.11 -5.49
N ALA A 2 -15.83 -8.97 -6.17
CA ALA A 2 -14.59 -8.29 -6.48
C ALA A 2 -13.88 -7.82 -5.20
N ARG A 3 -12.57 -8.05 -5.12
CA ARG A 3 -11.72 -7.45 -4.08
C ARG A 3 -11.22 -6.10 -4.59
N ARG A 4 -11.47 -5.07 -3.82
CA ARG A 4 -10.95 -3.75 -4.13
C ARG A 4 -9.74 -3.45 -3.23
N VAL A 5 -8.59 -3.23 -3.88
CA VAL A 5 -7.32 -3.02 -3.19
C VAL A 5 -6.88 -1.57 -3.33
N PHE A 6 -6.54 -0.96 -2.22
CA PHE A 6 -5.88 0.35 -2.20
C PHE A 6 -4.37 0.14 -2.19
N PHE A 7 -3.68 0.72 -3.16
CA PHE A 7 -2.21 0.67 -3.19
C PHE A 7 -1.63 1.95 -2.59
N SER A 8 -0.91 1.80 -1.50
CA SER A 8 -0.23 2.90 -0.81
C SER A 8 1.25 2.88 -1.15
N PHE A 9 1.79 3.98 -1.67
CA PHE A 9 3.20 4.05 -2.10
C PHE A 9 3.68 5.49 -2.22
N HIS A 10 5.01 5.65 -2.30
CA HIS A 10 5.64 6.95 -2.56
C HIS A 10 5.48 7.30 -4.04
N PHE A 11 4.48 8.13 -4.35
CA PHE A 11 4.10 8.44 -5.74
C PHE A 11 5.29 8.94 -6.57
N GLU A 12 5.96 9.97 -6.09
CA GLU A 12 7.00 10.66 -6.88
C GLU A 12 8.19 9.76 -7.20
N ARG A 13 8.53 8.84 -6.29
CA ARG A 13 9.70 7.98 -6.44
C ARG A 13 9.37 6.62 -7.08
N ASP A 14 8.25 6.02 -6.71
CA ASP A 14 8.00 4.60 -6.97
C ASP A 14 6.84 4.34 -7.95
N VAL A 15 6.29 5.36 -8.59
CA VAL A 15 5.10 5.19 -9.45
C VAL A 15 5.31 4.16 -10.56
N TRP A 16 6.49 4.07 -11.15
CA TRP A 16 6.77 3.08 -12.19
C TRP A 16 6.73 1.65 -11.65
N ARG A 17 7.39 1.43 -10.51
CA ARG A 17 7.42 0.13 -9.85
C ARG A 17 6.02 -0.26 -9.34
N ALA A 18 5.34 0.66 -8.72
CA ALA A 18 3.98 0.47 -8.22
C ALA A 18 3.01 0.15 -9.36
N GLY A 19 3.18 0.81 -10.51
CA GLY A 19 2.37 0.56 -11.70
C GLY A 19 2.45 -0.87 -12.19
N GLN A 20 3.61 -1.49 -12.12
CA GLN A 20 3.78 -2.90 -12.51
C GLN A 20 3.00 -3.84 -11.59
N VAL A 21 3.03 -3.59 -10.28
CA VAL A 21 2.26 -4.37 -9.31
C VAL A 21 0.76 -4.20 -9.55
N ARG A 22 0.31 -2.97 -9.68
CA ARG A 22 -1.10 -2.65 -9.94
C ARG A 22 -1.59 -3.32 -11.23
N ASN A 23 -0.82 -3.25 -12.30
CA ASN A 23 -1.21 -3.84 -13.58
C ASN A 23 -1.38 -5.35 -13.49
N SER A 24 -0.55 -6.03 -12.71
CA SER A 24 -0.71 -7.46 -12.47
C SER A 24 -2.01 -7.79 -11.74
N TRP A 25 -2.50 -6.87 -10.91
CA TRP A 25 -3.76 -7.01 -10.18
C TRP A 25 -4.97 -6.79 -11.09
N VAL A 26 -5.02 -5.64 -11.77
CA VAL A 26 -6.22 -5.20 -12.52
C VAL A 26 -6.43 -5.90 -13.86
N THR A 27 -5.44 -6.64 -14.37
CA THR A 27 -5.58 -7.40 -15.61
C THR A 27 -6.45 -8.65 -15.46
N LYS A 28 -6.80 -9.03 -14.24
CA LYS A 28 -7.64 -10.20 -13.97
C LYS A 28 -9.06 -9.77 -13.62
N ALA A 29 -10.04 -10.62 -13.97
CA ALA A 29 -11.45 -10.36 -13.69
C ALA A 29 -11.71 -10.22 -12.17
N ASP A 30 -12.73 -9.45 -11.83
CA ASP A 30 -13.22 -9.24 -10.47
C ASP A 30 -12.20 -8.57 -9.53
N ARG A 31 -11.29 -7.77 -10.09
CA ARG A 31 -10.29 -7.05 -9.31
C ARG A 31 -10.31 -5.56 -9.61
N GLU A 32 -10.33 -4.77 -8.57
CA GLU A 32 -10.33 -3.31 -8.66
C GLU A 32 -9.20 -2.74 -7.82
N SER A 33 -8.75 -1.55 -8.18
CA SER A 33 -7.71 -0.85 -7.44
C SER A 33 -8.06 0.61 -7.19
N ALA A 34 -7.47 1.18 -6.16
CA ALA A 34 -7.52 2.59 -5.83
C ALA A 34 -6.13 3.05 -5.36
N GLY A 35 -5.99 4.33 -5.06
CA GLY A 35 -4.73 4.89 -4.55
C GLY A 35 -3.76 5.33 -5.62
N PHE A 36 -4.08 5.16 -6.90
CA PHE A 36 -3.26 5.65 -7.99
C PHE A 36 -3.73 7.02 -8.43
N TRP A 37 -2.82 7.95 -8.39
CA TRP A 37 -3.03 9.31 -8.88
C TRP A 37 -2.68 9.38 -10.35
N ASP A 38 -3.50 10.07 -11.10
CA ASP A 38 -2.98 10.60 -12.35
C ASP A 38 -2.15 11.86 -12.04
N ALA A 39 -1.17 12.12 -12.88
CA ALA A 39 -0.22 13.21 -12.62
C ALA A 39 -0.89 14.58 -12.53
N ALA A 40 -1.92 14.81 -13.33
CA ALA A 40 -2.65 16.08 -13.31
C ALA A 40 -3.47 16.25 -12.03
N ASP A 41 -4.15 15.19 -11.62
CA ASP A 41 -4.93 15.19 -10.38
C ASP A 41 -4.03 15.39 -9.16
N TRP A 42 -2.87 14.73 -9.13
CA TRP A 42 -1.89 14.88 -8.05
C TRP A 42 -1.43 16.33 -7.92
N GLU A 43 -1.03 16.96 -9.01
CA GLU A 43 -0.57 18.34 -9.00
C GLU A 43 -1.68 19.30 -8.54
N GLU A 44 -2.91 19.07 -8.96
CA GLU A 44 -4.05 19.89 -8.58
C GLU A 44 -4.37 19.78 -7.09
N VAL A 45 -4.46 18.56 -6.56
CA VAL A 45 -4.76 18.32 -5.15
C VAL A 45 -3.63 18.81 -4.25
N LYS A 46 -2.38 18.61 -4.67
CA LYS A 46 -1.20 19.10 -3.97
C LYS A 46 -1.23 20.62 -3.75
N LYS A 47 -1.72 21.36 -4.72
CA LYS A 47 -1.89 22.83 -4.60
C LYS A 47 -2.93 23.23 -3.56
N LYS A 48 -3.92 22.38 -3.30
CA LYS A 48 -5.00 22.64 -2.33
C LYS A 48 -4.59 22.36 -0.87
N GLY A 49 -3.45 21.73 -0.65
CA GLY A 49 -2.86 21.53 0.65
C GLY A 49 -3.17 20.20 1.32
N ASP A 50 -2.67 20.04 2.54
CA ASP A 50 -2.67 18.81 3.32
C ASP A 50 -4.08 18.22 3.55
N GLU A 51 -5.02 19.06 3.96
CA GLU A 51 -6.39 18.60 4.22
C GLU A 51 -7.09 18.07 2.97
N ALA A 52 -6.84 18.67 1.82
CA ALA A 52 -7.42 18.21 0.56
C ALA A 52 -6.86 16.84 0.16
N ILE A 53 -5.57 16.62 0.38
CA ILE A 53 -4.93 15.32 0.14
C ILE A 53 -5.53 14.26 1.06
N LYS A 54 -5.68 14.55 2.35
CA LYS A 54 -6.28 13.61 3.32
C LYS A 54 -7.73 13.28 2.99
N LYS A 55 -8.52 14.26 2.58
CA LYS A 55 -9.90 14.03 2.11
C LYS A 55 -9.95 13.13 0.89
N TRP A 56 -9.03 13.34 -0.04
CA TRP A 56 -8.94 12.49 -1.23
C TRP A 56 -8.62 11.06 -0.85
N ILE A 57 -7.65 10.87 0.05
CA ILE A 57 -7.27 9.54 0.55
C ILE A 57 -8.47 8.87 1.23
N ASP A 58 -9.17 9.58 2.11
CA ASP A 58 -10.33 9.03 2.82
C ASP A 58 -11.41 8.56 1.85
N LYS A 59 -11.65 9.33 0.79
CA LYS A 59 -12.61 8.96 -0.25
C LYS A 59 -12.16 7.72 -1.02
N GLN A 60 -10.88 7.63 -1.35
CA GLN A 60 -10.32 6.46 -2.05
C GLN A 60 -10.38 5.19 -1.21
N LEU A 61 -10.36 5.32 0.11
CA LEU A 61 -10.44 4.18 1.03
C LEU A 61 -11.86 3.66 1.22
N GLU A 62 -12.88 4.37 0.75
CA GLU A 62 -14.26 3.90 0.81
C GLU A 62 -14.43 2.62 -0.02
N GLY A 63 -15.02 1.59 0.55
CA GLY A 63 -15.27 0.32 -0.14
C GLY A 63 -14.04 -0.55 -0.34
N ILE A 64 -12.91 -0.20 0.25
CA ILE A 64 -11.68 -0.98 0.16
C ILE A 64 -11.71 -2.16 1.12
N SER A 65 -11.27 -3.33 0.65
CA SER A 65 -11.13 -4.54 1.48
C SER A 65 -9.73 -4.64 2.08
N VAL A 66 -8.71 -4.30 1.30
CA VAL A 66 -7.29 -4.48 1.66
C VAL A 66 -6.49 -3.28 1.18
N THR A 67 -5.59 -2.81 2.01
CA THR A 67 -4.57 -1.84 1.63
C THR A 67 -3.22 -2.55 1.52
N ALA A 68 -2.64 -2.50 0.33
CA ALA A 68 -1.30 -3.03 0.05
C ALA A 68 -0.31 -1.88 0.03
N VAL A 69 0.62 -1.88 0.97
CA VAL A 69 1.69 -0.86 1.05
C VAL A 69 2.86 -1.34 0.20
N LEU A 70 3.17 -0.61 -0.85
CA LEU A 70 4.28 -0.92 -1.76
C LEU A 70 5.52 -0.20 -1.25
N ILE A 71 6.47 -0.96 -0.73
CA ILE A 71 7.59 -0.45 0.07
C ILE A 71 8.83 -0.27 -0.81
N GLY A 72 9.15 0.96 -1.12
CA GLY A 72 10.39 1.36 -1.76
C GLY A 72 11.39 1.90 -0.76
N ALA A 73 12.48 2.50 -1.25
CA ALA A 73 13.60 2.95 -0.43
C ALA A 73 13.23 3.99 0.64
N GLU A 74 12.24 4.84 0.35
CA GLU A 74 11.88 5.97 1.22
C GLU A 74 10.42 5.98 1.66
N THR A 75 9.68 4.89 1.43
CA THR A 75 8.25 4.81 1.72
C THR A 75 7.94 5.04 3.20
N SER A 76 8.75 4.51 4.11
CA SER A 76 8.54 4.63 5.56
C SER A 76 8.61 6.08 6.08
N GLU A 77 9.20 6.98 5.31
CA GLU A 77 9.38 8.39 5.67
C GLU A 77 8.23 9.27 5.16
N ARG A 78 7.31 8.73 4.35
CA ARG A 78 6.24 9.51 3.74
C ARG A 78 5.05 9.66 4.67
N GLU A 79 4.70 10.90 4.98
CA GLU A 79 3.58 11.24 5.85
C GLU A 79 2.26 10.65 5.35
N TYR A 80 1.97 10.76 4.06
CA TYR A 80 0.70 10.29 3.50
C TYR A 80 0.61 8.77 3.45
N VAL A 81 1.71 8.07 3.28
CA VAL A 81 1.73 6.61 3.43
C VAL A 81 1.36 6.23 4.87
N GLY A 82 1.94 6.91 5.86
CA GLY A 82 1.58 6.72 7.26
C GLY A 82 0.10 6.99 7.53
N TYR A 83 -0.44 8.05 6.96
CA TYR A 83 -1.86 8.38 7.05
C TYR A 83 -2.73 7.26 6.46
N GLU A 84 -2.37 6.77 5.28
CA GLU A 84 -3.09 5.67 4.62
C GLU A 84 -3.08 4.39 5.45
N ILE A 85 -1.95 4.05 6.04
CA ILE A 85 -1.80 2.91 6.95
C ILE A 85 -2.71 3.08 8.17
N SER A 86 -2.65 4.23 8.82
CA SER A 86 -3.45 4.54 10.02
C SER A 86 -4.95 4.48 9.74
N GLN A 87 -5.40 5.09 8.65
CA GLN A 87 -6.82 5.09 8.27
C GLN A 87 -7.31 3.70 7.89
N SER A 88 -6.49 2.93 7.17
CA SER A 88 -6.83 1.56 6.80
C SER A 88 -7.02 0.68 8.04
N HIS A 89 -6.12 0.81 9.02
CA HIS A 89 -6.23 0.10 10.29
C HIS A 89 -7.51 0.47 11.04
N LYS A 90 -7.82 1.76 11.15
CA LYS A 90 -9.03 2.26 11.83
C LYS A 90 -10.31 1.76 11.17
N ARG A 91 -10.32 1.61 9.86
CA ARG A 91 -11.48 1.11 9.09
C ARG A 91 -11.63 -0.41 9.17
N GLY A 92 -10.67 -1.11 9.76
CA GLY A 92 -10.67 -2.56 9.82
C GLY A 92 -10.37 -3.22 8.49
N ASN A 93 -9.68 -2.53 7.59
CA ASN A 93 -9.24 -3.12 6.33
C ASN A 93 -8.08 -4.08 6.57
N GLY A 94 -7.94 -5.08 5.71
CA GLY A 94 -6.73 -5.88 5.68
C GLY A 94 -5.54 -5.01 5.29
N LEU A 95 -4.37 -5.32 5.81
CA LEU A 95 -3.13 -4.62 5.51
C LEU A 95 -2.03 -5.63 5.21
N LEU A 96 -1.22 -5.33 4.21
CA LEU A 96 0.02 -6.05 3.93
C LEU A 96 1.05 -5.11 3.35
N GLY A 97 2.31 -5.47 3.48
CA GLY A 97 3.42 -4.75 2.85
C GLY A 97 4.08 -5.59 1.77
N ILE A 98 4.49 -4.95 0.70
CA ILE A 98 5.19 -5.60 -0.40
C ILE A 98 6.43 -4.77 -0.74
N PHE A 99 7.62 -5.32 -0.51
CA PHE A 99 8.86 -4.66 -0.90
C PHE A 99 9.00 -4.70 -2.42
N ILE A 100 9.18 -3.53 -3.03
CA ILE A 100 9.26 -3.36 -4.49
C ILE A 100 10.63 -2.87 -4.97
N ASN A 101 11.62 -2.81 -4.08
CA ASN A 101 12.94 -2.30 -4.40
C ASN A 101 13.69 -3.13 -5.47
N LYS A 102 13.37 -4.40 -5.60
CA LYS A 102 13.96 -5.28 -6.62
C LYS A 102 13.22 -5.22 -7.96
N VAL A 103 12.07 -4.56 -8.02
CA VAL A 103 11.39 -4.28 -9.29
C VAL A 103 12.20 -3.23 -10.04
N LYS A 104 12.48 -3.49 -11.32
CA LYS A 104 13.24 -2.56 -12.14
C LYS A 104 12.39 -1.36 -12.54
N ASP A 105 12.99 -0.18 -12.50
CA ASP A 105 12.37 1.06 -12.97
C ASP A 105 12.40 1.17 -14.51
N SER A 106 11.98 2.33 -15.05
CA SER A 106 11.99 2.58 -16.49
C SER A 106 13.39 2.54 -17.10
N SER A 107 14.43 2.68 -16.31
CA SER A 107 15.84 2.59 -16.71
C SER A 107 16.43 1.19 -16.48
N GLY A 108 15.63 0.23 -16.04
CA GLY A 108 16.06 -1.13 -15.75
C GLY A 108 16.84 -1.28 -14.44
N LYS A 109 16.72 -0.33 -13.54
CA LYS A 109 17.47 -0.32 -12.28
C LYS A 109 16.60 -0.73 -11.09
N THR A 110 17.20 -1.50 -10.18
CA THR A 110 16.64 -1.77 -8.85
C THR A 110 16.98 -0.64 -7.89
N ASP A 111 16.47 -0.71 -6.66
CA ASP A 111 16.68 0.33 -5.65
C ASP A 111 17.10 -0.30 -4.32
N ALA A 112 17.50 0.53 -3.38
CA ALA A 112 17.81 0.10 -2.03
C ALA A 112 16.56 -0.37 -1.30
N LYS A 113 16.69 -1.38 -0.44
CA LYS A 113 15.59 -1.84 0.41
C LYS A 113 15.31 -0.80 1.49
N GLY A 114 14.07 -0.33 1.54
CA GLY A 114 13.62 0.61 2.56
C GLY A 114 13.25 -0.05 3.87
N LYS A 115 12.98 0.77 4.87
CA LYS A 115 12.45 0.32 6.15
C LYS A 115 10.99 -0.08 6.01
N ASN A 116 10.57 -1.02 6.86
CA ASN A 116 9.16 -1.42 6.92
C ASN A 116 8.35 -0.30 7.59
N PRO A 117 7.42 0.36 6.89
CA PRO A 117 6.63 1.45 7.48
C PRO A 117 5.73 0.99 8.62
N PHE A 118 5.42 -0.30 8.72
CA PHE A 118 4.65 -0.84 9.84
C PHE A 118 5.41 -0.77 11.17
N ASP A 119 6.72 -0.62 11.17
CA ASP A 119 7.51 -0.42 12.38
C ASP A 119 7.26 0.94 13.04
N ASN A 120 6.64 1.88 12.32
CA ASN A 120 6.35 3.22 12.84
C ASN A 120 5.02 3.29 13.61
N TRP A 121 4.23 2.23 13.60
CA TRP A 121 2.88 2.21 14.17
C TRP A 121 2.73 1.11 15.19
N TYR A 122 1.96 1.38 16.25
CA TYR A 122 1.65 0.36 17.25
C TYR A 122 0.26 0.61 17.86
N VAL A 123 -0.29 -0.44 18.45
CA VAL A 123 -1.43 -0.37 19.36
C VAL A 123 -0.97 -0.78 20.74
N THR A 124 -1.67 -0.32 21.77
CA THR A 124 -1.38 -0.73 23.15
C THR A 124 -2.37 -1.82 23.56
N GLU A 125 -1.85 -2.99 23.92
CA GLU A 125 -2.63 -4.13 24.43
C GLU A 125 -2.08 -4.56 25.77
N ASN A 126 -2.91 -4.60 26.79
CA ASN A 126 -2.51 -5.01 28.15
C ASN A 126 -1.28 -4.26 28.68
N GLY A 127 -1.20 -2.96 28.38
CA GLY A 127 -0.10 -2.11 28.82
C GLY A 127 1.19 -2.26 28.01
N GLN A 128 1.17 -3.08 26.96
CA GLN A 128 2.33 -3.31 26.08
C GLN A 128 2.06 -2.82 24.67
N ARG A 129 3.11 -2.38 23.98
CA ARG A 129 3.04 -1.99 22.58
C ARG A 129 3.08 -3.22 21.70
N ARG A 130 2.15 -3.26 20.76
CA ARG A 130 2.16 -4.25 19.68
C ARG A 130 2.29 -3.51 18.36
N TYR A 131 3.41 -3.68 17.70
CA TYR A 131 3.70 -2.96 16.45
C TYR A 131 2.94 -3.57 15.28
N PHE A 132 2.60 -2.73 14.31
CA PHE A 132 1.92 -3.18 13.09
C PHE A 132 2.76 -4.20 12.32
N SER A 133 4.08 -4.12 12.39
CA SER A 133 4.99 -5.10 11.79
C SER A 133 4.85 -6.51 12.38
N GLU A 134 4.32 -6.62 13.60
CA GLU A 134 4.00 -7.92 14.23
C GLU A 134 2.62 -8.43 13.82
N MET A 135 1.73 -7.56 13.37
CA MET A 135 0.32 -7.84 13.05
C MET A 135 0.09 -8.08 11.56
N TYR A 136 0.82 -7.37 10.72
CA TYR A 136 0.63 -7.36 9.27
C TYR A 136 1.87 -7.92 8.57
N LYS A 137 1.64 -8.85 7.65
CA LYS A 137 2.74 -9.53 6.94
C LYS A 137 3.34 -8.65 5.86
N THR A 138 4.62 -8.87 5.61
CA THR A 138 5.33 -8.29 4.46
C THR A 138 5.87 -9.39 3.57
N TYR A 139 5.99 -9.06 2.29
CA TYR A 139 6.48 -9.95 1.24
C TYR A 139 7.45 -9.19 0.36
N ASP A 140 8.22 -9.88 -0.45
CA ASP A 140 9.05 -9.28 -1.49
C ASP A 140 8.47 -9.61 -2.85
N TRP A 141 8.23 -8.60 -3.69
CA TRP A 141 7.57 -8.80 -4.98
C TRP A 141 8.34 -9.75 -5.90
N VAL A 142 9.67 -9.61 -5.93
CA VAL A 142 10.52 -10.43 -6.79
C VAL A 142 10.82 -11.78 -6.14
N ASP A 143 11.35 -11.76 -4.91
CA ASP A 143 11.80 -12.97 -4.23
C ASP A 143 10.68 -13.95 -3.91
N ASP A 144 9.49 -13.43 -3.60
CA ASP A 144 8.33 -14.23 -3.21
C ASP A 144 7.32 -14.42 -4.36
N ASP A 145 7.74 -14.12 -5.59
CA ASP A 145 6.93 -14.28 -6.80
C ASP A 145 5.54 -13.61 -6.68
N GLY A 146 5.55 -12.31 -6.46
CA GLY A 146 4.33 -11.53 -6.27
C GLY A 146 3.38 -11.59 -7.48
N TYR A 147 3.93 -11.70 -8.67
CA TYR A 147 3.11 -11.82 -9.89
C TYR A 147 2.11 -12.98 -9.80
N ASN A 148 2.54 -14.13 -9.27
CA ASN A 148 1.70 -15.31 -9.13
C ASN A 148 1.00 -15.40 -7.77
N ASN A 149 1.45 -14.68 -6.75
CA ASN A 149 0.99 -14.86 -5.37
C ASN A 149 0.20 -13.68 -4.79
N LEU A 150 0.13 -12.55 -5.48
CA LEU A 150 -0.54 -11.35 -4.96
C LEU A 150 -1.99 -11.64 -4.53
N ALA A 151 -2.72 -12.41 -5.31
CA ALA A 151 -4.10 -12.78 -4.97
C ALA A 151 -4.20 -13.52 -3.63
N LYS A 152 -3.27 -14.44 -3.38
CA LYS A 152 -3.22 -15.19 -2.12
C LYS A 152 -2.90 -14.27 -0.94
N TRP A 153 -1.98 -13.34 -1.13
CA TRP A 153 -1.60 -12.38 -0.10
C TRP A 153 -2.78 -11.45 0.26
N VAL A 154 -3.48 -10.97 -0.76
CA VAL A 154 -4.66 -10.11 -0.57
C VAL A 154 -5.77 -10.86 0.17
N GLU A 155 -6.05 -12.11 -0.23
CA GLU A 155 -7.07 -12.92 0.44
C GLU A 155 -6.69 -13.22 1.89
N ALA A 156 -5.43 -13.53 2.17
CA ALA A 156 -4.97 -13.77 3.53
C ALA A 156 -5.15 -12.53 4.41
N ALA A 157 -4.80 -11.34 3.88
CA ALA A 157 -4.97 -10.08 4.60
C ALA A 157 -6.45 -9.75 4.84
N ALA A 158 -7.29 -9.97 3.85
CA ALA A 158 -8.73 -9.74 3.97
C ALA A 158 -9.35 -10.64 5.03
N LYS A 159 -9.04 -11.92 5.02
CA LYS A 159 -9.55 -12.89 6.01
C LYS A 159 -9.08 -12.57 7.42
N ALA A 160 -7.81 -12.19 7.58
CA ALA A 160 -7.26 -11.80 8.87
C ALA A 160 -7.98 -10.57 9.46
N ALA A 161 -8.53 -9.70 8.61
CA ALA A 161 -9.30 -8.52 9.01
C ALA A 161 -10.81 -8.79 9.12
N GLY A 162 -11.25 -10.01 8.87
CA GLY A 162 -12.69 -10.35 8.90
C GLY A 162 -13.48 -9.86 7.69
N ARG A 163 -12.81 -9.67 6.56
CA ARG A 163 -13.41 -9.17 5.31
C ARG A 163 -13.78 -10.25 4.32
#